data_42c15f58526f9e104cf649dda33728b5
#
_entry.id   42c15f58526f9e104cf649dda33728b5
#
_cell.length_a   1.000
_cell.length_b   1.000
_cell.length_c   1.000
_cell.angle_alpha   90.00
_cell.angle_beta   90.00
_cell.angle_gamma   90.00
#
_symmetry.space_group_name_H-M   'P 1'
#
loop_
_entity.id
_entity.type
_entity.pdbx_description
1 polymer ?
#
loop_
_entity_poly.entity_id
_entity_poly.type
_entity_poly.pdbx_seq_one_letter_code
_entity_poly.pdbx_strand_id
1 'polypeptide(L)'
;MNRLAGLITLFLFVTLMAGILHQARSSDASLYLAGQRASEAELRLLEKQQRNGFQFAGKFWSGLFSGDFGVTSGNLPISEILLPAAKLTLILASAAALLSLIYGLSLLTLCIKRPLLAHSIEKINFVILGIPVFLIGLFLIWVFSLSFPLFNPGGTNGILWWFLPALSLALRAGPRLFIAAAEFYKREMNKPYQRTMAAMGYTKHRKYWPFTLKNLSLPVLSFWLVDFASYLAGAAVVETVFSLPGLGSLLLSGLFSYDIQLILSVLVVIAIFLFFIGLLQDQLQRQHEQTQS
;
A
#
# COMPACT_ATOMS: atom_id res chain seq x y z
N MET A 1 3.93 18.93 -9.34
CA MET A 1 3.46 19.45 -8.03
C MET A 1 4.70 19.76 -7.20
N ASN A 2 4.81 20.93 -6.56
CA ASN A 2 6.03 21.31 -5.86
C ASN A 2 6.28 20.35 -4.68
N ARG A 3 7.49 19.79 -4.59
CA ARG A 3 7.91 18.85 -3.53
C ARG A 3 7.65 19.41 -2.12
N LEU A 4 7.85 20.71 -1.95
CA LEU A 4 7.51 21.45 -0.73
C LEU A 4 5.99 21.38 -0.41
N ALA A 5 5.13 21.49 -1.39
CA ALA A 5 3.68 21.39 -1.19
C ALA A 5 3.28 20.00 -0.64
N GLY A 6 3.90 18.92 -1.13
CA GLY A 6 3.65 17.56 -0.61
C GLY A 6 4.03 17.40 0.86
N LEU A 7 5.20 17.92 1.26
CA LEU A 7 5.63 17.90 2.67
C LEU A 7 4.74 18.77 3.56
N ILE A 8 4.33 19.94 3.08
CA ILE A 8 3.42 20.82 3.82
C ILE A 8 2.05 20.15 4.00
N THR A 9 1.53 19.53 2.93
CA THR A 9 0.24 18.80 3.00
C THR A 9 0.32 17.64 4.00
N LEU A 10 1.41 16.88 4.01
CA LEU A 10 1.67 15.83 4.98
C LEU A 10 1.68 16.36 6.40
N PHE A 11 2.46 17.42 6.64
CA PHE A 11 2.56 18.06 7.94
C PHE A 11 1.18 18.53 8.44
N LEU A 12 0.42 19.22 7.59
CA LEU A 12 -0.92 19.69 7.92
C LEU A 12 -1.88 18.54 8.19
N PHE A 13 -1.84 17.48 7.38
CA PHE A 13 -2.70 16.31 7.55
C PHE A 13 -2.44 15.61 8.87
N VAL A 14 -1.18 15.31 9.21
CA VAL A 14 -0.82 14.66 10.49
C VAL A 14 -1.18 15.55 11.68
N THR A 15 -0.93 16.87 11.59
CA THR A 15 -1.28 17.82 12.65
C THR A 15 -2.79 17.90 12.86
N LEU A 16 -3.57 17.93 11.78
CA LEU A 16 -5.03 17.93 11.84
C LEU A 16 -5.56 16.63 12.45
N MET A 17 -5.03 15.49 12.00
CA MET A 17 -5.38 14.17 12.54
C MET A 17 -5.02 14.07 14.03
N ALA A 18 -3.86 14.56 14.44
CA ALA A 18 -3.48 14.64 15.86
C ALA A 18 -4.49 15.44 16.68
N GLY A 19 -4.92 16.60 16.17
CA GLY A 19 -5.93 17.43 16.83
C GLY A 19 -7.29 16.75 16.93
N ILE A 20 -7.78 16.17 15.84
CA ILE A 20 -9.09 15.48 15.79
C ILE A 20 -9.10 14.25 16.69
N LEU A 21 -8.09 13.38 16.61
CA LEU A 21 -8.00 12.17 17.43
C LEU A 21 -7.86 12.51 18.91
N HIS A 22 -7.10 13.57 19.23
CA HIS A 22 -6.96 14.03 20.61
C HIS A 22 -8.29 14.55 21.17
N GLN A 23 -9.06 15.26 20.37
CA GLN A 23 -10.38 15.76 20.76
C GLN A 23 -11.43 14.64 20.87
N ALA A 24 -11.39 13.64 19.96
CA ALA A 24 -12.27 12.47 20.01
C ALA A 24 -12.02 11.59 21.26
N ARG A 25 -10.75 11.50 21.71
CA ARG A 25 -10.41 10.77 22.95
C ARG A 25 -10.98 11.41 24.22
N SER A 26 -11.19 12.73 24.22
CA SER A 26 -11.53 13.48 25.44
C SER A 26 -12.93 13.17 26.01
N SER A 27 -13.85 12.60 25.22
CA SER A 27 -15.23 12.35 25.70
C SER A 27 -15.50 10.92 26.18
N ASP A 28 -14.93 9.89 25.53
CA ASP A 28 -15.30 8.50 25.82
C ASP A 28 -14.13 7.63 26.33
N ALA A 29 -12.90 7.91 25.89
CA ALA A 29 -11.77 7.06 26.21
C ALA A 29 -11.24 7.26 27.66
N SER A 30 -11.43 8.44 28.25
CA SER A 30 -11.10 8.67 29.67
C SER A 30 -11.97 7.80 30.60
N LEU A 31 -13.25 7.60 30.25
CA LEU A 31 -14.17 6.68 30.92
C LEU A 31 -13.80 5.21 30.75
N TYR A 32 -13.29 4.87 29.56
CA TYR A 32 -12.94 3.46 29.22
C TYR A 32 -11.58 3.05 29.81
N LEU A 33 -10.57 3.94 29.78
CA LEU A 33 -9.22 3.67 30.29
C LEU A 33 -9.13 3.76 31.81
N ALA A 34 -9.95 4.61 32.45
CA ALA A 34 -10.00 4.74 33.88
C ALA A 34 -10.73 3.58 34.59
N GLY A 35 -11.45 2.75 33.85
CA GLY A 35 -12.29 1.67 34.38
C GLY A 35 -13.44 2.23 35.25
N GLN A 36 -14.38 1.39 35.66
CA GLN A 36 -15.53 1.77 36.47
C GLN A 36 -15.19 2.29 37.90
N ARG A 37 -13.90 2.47 38.23
CA ARG A 37 -13.43 2.85 39.59
C ARG A 37 -12.62 4.15 39.67
N ALA A 38 -12.46 4.89 38.55
CA ALA A 38 -11.76 6.18 38.63
C ALA A 38 -12.55 7.20 39.41
N SER A 39 -11.90 7.90 40.34
CA SER A 39 -12.52 9.00 41.10
C SER A 39 -12.78 10.19 40.18
N GLU A 40 -13.84 10.97 40.45
CA GLU A 40 -14.13 12.21 39.68
C GLU A 40 -12.95 13.20 39.66
N ALA A 41 -12.08 13.17 40.65
CA ALA A 41 -10.89 14.01 40.73
C ALA A 41 -9.82 13.58 39.72
N GLU A 42 -9.61 12.26 39.49
CA GLU A 42 -8.70 11.71 38.48
C GLU A 42 -9.23 11.99 37.08
N LEU A 43 -10.53 11.86 36.85
CA LEU A 43 -11.17 12.21 35.59
C LEU A 43 -10.97 13.70 35.24
N ARG A 44 -11.16 14.60 36.18
CA ARG A 44 -10.93 16.05 36.01
C ARG A 44 -9.45 16.41 35.77
N LEU A 45 -8.51 15.68 36.37
CA LEU A 45 -7.07 15.86 36.13
C LEU A 45 -6.70 15.38 34.72
N LEU A 46 -7.23 14.25 34.25
CA LEU A 46 -7.06 13.73 32.90
C LEU A 46 -7.66 14.68 31.86
N GLU A 47 -8.87 15.20 32.10
CA GLU A 47 -9.49 16.22 31.24
C GLU A 47 -8.68 17.52 31.16
N LYS A 48 -8.07 17.95 32.25
CA LYS A 48 -7.24 19.16 32.29
C LYS A 48 -5.92 19.01 31.57
N GLN A 49 -5.32 17.82 31.62
CA GLN A 49 -4.11 17.48 30.85
C GLN A 49 -4.39 17.32 29.33
N GLN A 50 -5.62 16.98 28.95
CA GLN A 50 -6.01 16.69 27.57
C GLN A 50 -6.49 17.93 26.78
N ARG A 51 -6.61 19.11 27.38
CA ARG A 51 -7.30 20.27 26.79
C ARG A 51 -6.62 20.94 25.58
N ASN A 52 -5.37 20.62 25.21
CA ASN A 52 -4.66 21.31 24.15
C ASN A 52 -4.12 20.35 23.08
N GLY A 53 -4.97 19.94 22.14
CA GLY A 53 -4.57 19.10 20.97
C GLY A 53 -3.43 19.71 20.15
N PHE A 54 -3.32 21.04 20.07
CA PHE A 54 -2.20 21.73 19.42
C PHE A 54 -0.89 21.59 20.20
N GLN A 55 -0.93 21.62 21.52
CA GLN A 55 0.27 21.37 22.35
C GLN A 55 0.74 19.92 22.22
N PHE A 56 -0.19 18.97 22.14
CA PHE A 56 0.12 17.58 21.89
C PHE A 56 0.79 17.40 20.52
N ALA A 57 0.24 17.99 19.46
CA ALA A 57 0.85 17.97 18.14
C ALA A 57 2.25 18.59 18.14
N GLY A 58 2.45 19.71 18.82
CA GLY A 58 3.76 20.34 18.96
C GLY A 58 4.79 19.45 19.65
N LYS A 59 4.41 18.79 20.76
CA LYS A 59 5.25 17.81 21.47
C LYS A 59 5.56 16.59 20.60
N PHE A 60 4.57 16.09 19.88
CA PHE A 60 4.75 14.97 18.95
C PHE A 60 5.80 15.30 17.88
N TRP A 61 5.68 16.48 17.23
CA TRP A 61 6.64 16.90 16.22
C TRP A 61 8.04 17.15 16.79
N SER A 62 8.17 17.76 17.96
CA SER A 62 9.47 17.96 18.60
C SER A 62 10.14 16.62 18.97
N GLY A 63 9.39 15.63 19.44
CA GLY A 63 9.85 14.28 19.69
C GLY A 63 10.30 13.59 18.40
N LEU A 64 9.49 13.69 17.35
CA LEU A 64 9.80 13.09 16.04
C LEU A 64 11.11 13.61 15.46
N PHE A 65 11.37 14.91 15.53
CA PHE A 65 12.62 15.52 15.06
C PHE A 65 13.85 15.12 15.91
N SER A 66 13.65 14.75 17.17
CA SER A 66 14.72 14.19 18.04
C SER A 66 14.82 12.66 17.96
N GLY A 67 14.03 11.99 17.10
CA GLY A 67 14.00 10.52 16.95
C GLY A 67 13.23 9.80 18.06
N ASP A 68 12.53 10.54 18.92
CA ASP A 68 11.69 9.99 19.97
C ASP A 68 10.23 9.91 19.51
N PHE A 69 9.76 8.71 19.20
CA PHE A 69 8.37 8.42 18.85
C PHE A 69 7.46 8.28 20.07
N GLY A 70 8.01 8.38 21.27
CA GLY A 70 7.30 8.17 22.54
C GLY A 70 7.08 6.69 22.85
N VAL A 71 6.13 6.47 23.77
CA VAL A 71 5.77 5.13 24.26
C VAL A 71 4.30 4.84 23.96
N THR A 72 3.98 3.56 23.76
CA THR A 72 2.59 3.09 23.64
C THR A 72 1.87 3.23 24.96
N SER A 73 0.55 3.11 24.95
CA SER A 73 -0.28 2.99 26.17
C SER A 73 0.15 1.84 27.11
N GLY A 74 0.85 0.84 26.57
CA GLY A 74 1.46 -0.26 27.33
C GLY A 74 2.90 -0.01 27.77
N ASN A 75 3.41 1.23 27.75
CA ASN A 75 4.79 1.62 28.10
C ASN A 75 5.89 0.99 27.26
N LEU A 76 5.59 0.52 26.06
CA LEU A 76 6.60 0.01 25.11
C LEU A 76 7.10 1.16 24.23
N PRO A 77 8.43 1.30 24.02
CA PRO A 77 8.97 2.28 23.08
C PRO A 77 8.45 2.05 21.67
N ILE A 78 7.81 3.06 21.07
CA ILE A 78 7.24 2.94 19.72
C ILE A 78 8.32 2.67 18.67
N SER A 79 9.53 3.23 18.84
CA SER A 79 10.65 2.99 17.93
C SER A 79 11.02 1.53 17.77
N GLU A 80 10.89 0.71 18.83
CA GLU A 80 11.25 -0.71 18.79
C GLU A 80 10.26 -1.55 17.99
N ILE A 81 8.98 -1.17 17.96
CA ILE A 81 7.93 -1.91 17.24
C ILE A 81 7.71 -1.37 15.82
N LEU A 82 7.98 -0.09 15.60
CA LEU A 82 7.68 0.61 14.35
C LEU A 82 8.61 0.18 13.21
N LEU A 83 9.92 0.07 13.47
CA LEU A 83 10.91 -0.29 12.46
C LEU A 83 10.76 -1.73 11.94
N PRO A 84 10.59 -2.77 12.79
CA PRO A 84 10.28 -4.12 12.34
C PRO A 84 8.97 -4.19 11.54
N ALA A 85 7.92 -3.50 11.99
CA ALA A 85 6.64 -3.45 11.28
C ALA A 85 6.76 -2.77 9.91
N ALA A 86 7.48 -1.66 9.82
CA ALA A 86 7.76 -0.97 8.58
C ALA A 86 8.51 -1.87 7.58
N LYS A 87 9.53 -2.59 8.04
CA LYS A 87 10.28 -3.54 7.23
C LYS A 87 9.37 -4.66 6.71
N LEU A 88 8.51 -5.21 7.55
CA LEU A 88 7.58 -6.28 7.17
C LEU A 88 6.61 -5.80 6.09
N THR A 89 5.94 -4.66 6.32
CA THR A 89 5.01 -4.08 5.34
C THR A 89 5.70 -3.78 4.01
N LEU A 90 6.94 -3.27 4.03
CA LEU A 90 7.72 -3.02 2.80
C LEU A 90 8.05 -4.31 2.05
N ILE A 91 8.43 -5.38 2.75
CA ILE A 91 8.67 -6.69 2.14
C ILE A 91 7.41 -7.18 1.45
N LEU A 92 6.26 -7.13 2.14
CA LEU A 92 4.98 -7.56 1.57
C LEU A 92 4.57 -6.71 0.36
N ALA A 93 4.64 -5.39 0.49
CA ALA A 93 4.29 -4.47 -0.60
C ALA A 93 5.20 -4.67 -1.82
N SER A 94 6.51 -4.82 -1.60
CA SER A 94 7.48 -5.04 -2.68
C SER A 94 7.29 -6.39 -3.37
N ALA A 95 7.05 -7.45 -2.59
CA ALA A 95 6.76 -8.78 -3.12
C ALA A 95 5.44 -8.80 -3.91
N ALA A 96 4.38 -8.17 -3.37
CA ALA A 96 3.10 -8.05 -4.04
C ALA A 96 3.21 -7.24 -5.34
N ALA A 97 3.96 -6.15 -5.32
CA ALA A 97 4.21 -5.32 -6.48
C ALA A 97 4.95 -6.10 -7.59
N LEU A 98 5.98 -6.87 -7.22
CA LEU A 98 6.70 -7.73 -8.18
C LEU A 98 5.79 -8.82 -8.76
N LEU A 99 5.04 -9.52 -7.91
CA LEU A 99 4.09 -10.55 -8.35
C LEU A 99 3.01 -9.99 -9.26
N SER A 100 2.47 -8.79 -8.97
CA SER A 100 1.48 -8.14 -9.83
C SER A 100 2.05 -7.73 -11.19
N LEU A 101 3.31 -7.29 -11.23
CA LEU A 101 4.00 -6.96 -12.48
C LEU A 101 4.18 -8.21 -13.34
N ILE A 102 4.65 -9.31 -12.74
CA ILE A 102 4.77 -10.61 -13.41
C ILE A 102 3.41 -11.08 -13.94
N TYR A 103 2.37 -11.01 -13.09
CA TYR A 103 1.00 -11.37 -13.46
C TYR A 103 0.50 -10.56 -14.66
N GLY A 104 0.52 -9.22 -14.56
CA GLY A 104 -0.03 -8.34 -15.58
C GLY A 104 0.68 -8.46 -16.94
N LEU A 105 2.02 -8.48 -16.94
CA LEU A 105 2.81 -8.60 -18.17
C LEU A 105 2.75 -10.01 -18.78
N SER A 106 2.66 -11.05 -17.97
CA SER A 106 2.50 -12.43 -18.46
C SER A 106 1.16 -12.61 -19.17
N LEU A 107 0.06 -12.12 -18.59
CA LEU A 107 -1.26 -12.17 -19.20
C LEU A 107 -1.33 -11.30 -20.46
N LEU A 108 -0.74 -10.11 -20.46
CA LEU A 108 -0.65 -9.27 -21.65
C LEU A 108 0.06 -10.03 -22.78
N THR A 109 1.22 -10.63 -22.48
CA THR A 109 1.99 -11.40 -23.46
C THR A 109 1.20 -12.60 -23.99
N LEU A 110 0.46 -13.29 -23.12
CA LEU A 110 -0.43 -14.39 -23.49
C LEU A 110 -1.53 -13.92 -24.43
N CYS A 111 -2.19 -12.80 -24.13
CA CYS A 111 -3.25 -12.22 -24.98
C CYS A 111 -2.72 -11.82 -26.37
N ILE A 112 -1.50 -11.29 -26.45
CA ILE A 112 -0.86 -10.95 -27.72
C ILE A 112 -0.58 -12.20 -28.55
N LYS A 113 -0.09 -13.27 -27.91
CA LYS A 113 0.19 -14.56 -28.60
C LYS A 113 -1.08 -15.34 -28.94
N ARG A 114 -2.12 -15.24 -28.13
CA ARG A 114 -3.37 -15.99 -28.23
C ARG A 114 -4.58 -15.05 -28.21
N PRO A 115 -4.84 -14.28 -29.27
CA PRO A 115 -5.89 -13.24 -29.28
C PRO A 115 -7.31 -13.81 -29.05
N LEU A 116 -7.55 -15.07 -29.37
CA LEU A 116 -8.83 -15.74 -29.11
C LEU A 116 -9.15 -15.85 -27.61
N LEU A 117 -8.11 -15.91 -26.74
CA LEU A 117 -8.28 -15.98 -25.30
C LEU A 117 -8.40 -14.60 -24.63
N ALA A 118 -8.05 -13.51 -25.33
CA ALA A 118 -7.96 -12.18 -24.77
C ALA A 118 -9.28 -11.76 -24.10
N HIS A 119 -10.41 -11.96 -24.77
CA HIS A 119 -11.72 -11.58 -24.25
C HIS A 119 -12.10 -12.35 -22.98
N SER A 120 -11.82 -13.66 -22.91
CA SER A 120 -12.08 -14.47 -21.73
C SER A 120 -11.17 -14.07 -20.56
N ILE A 121 -9.89 -13.81 -20.85
CA ILE A 121 -8.92 -13.34 -19.84
C ILE A 121 -9.33 -11.98 -19.29
N GLU A 122 -9.74 -11.02 -20.13
CA GLU A 122 -10.24 -9.72 -19.70
C GLU A 122 -11.46 -9.88 -18.76
N LYS A 123 -12.45 -10.70 -19.13
CA LYS A 123 -13.64 -10.97 -18.30
C LYS A 123 -13.29 -11.56 -16.93
N ILE A 124 -12.39 -12.55 -16.89
CA ILE A 124 -11.95 -13.17 -15.64
C ILE A 124 -11.28 -12.12 -14.74
N ASN A 125 -10.42 -11.28 -15.31
CA ASN A 125 -9.75 -10.22 -14.55
C ASN A 125 -10.74 -9.18 -13.99
N PHE A 126 -11.79 -8.82 -14.74
CA PHE A 126 -12.87 -7.97 -14.22
C PHE A 126 -13.61 -8.60 -13.04
N VAL A 127 -13.86 -9.90 -13.07
CA VAL A 127 -14.48 -10.62 -11.95
C VAL A 127 -13.57 -10.61 -10.72
N ILE A 128 -12.28 -10.89 -10.91
CA ILE A 128 -11.29 -10.88 -9.81
C ILE A 128 -11.20 -9.49 -9.15
N LEU A 129 -11.29 -8.41 -9.92
CA LEU A 129 -11.29 -7.04 -9.39
C LEU A 129 -12.44 -6.75 -8.43
N GLY A 130 -13.59 -7.41 -8.62
CA GLY A 130 -14.75 -7.28 -7.74
C GLY A 130 -14.59 -8.01 -6.40
N ILE A 131 -13.59 -8.87 -6.24
CA ILE A 131 -13.40 -9.65 -5.02
C ILE A 131 -12.61 -8.83 -4.00
N PRO A 132 -13.12 -8.61 -2.78
CA PRO A 132 -12.38 -7.97 -1.70
C PRO A 132 -11.10 -8.74 -1.36
N VAL A 133 -10.00 -8.01 -1.10
CA VAL A 133 -8.68 -8.61 -0.86
C VAL A 133 -8.66 -9.60 0.32
N PHE A 134 -9.45 -9.33 1.36
CA PHE A 134 -9.53 -10.23 2.52
C PHE A 134 -10.16 -11.59 2.16
N LEU A 135 -11.14 -11.63 1.25
CA LEU A 135 -11.71 -12.89 0.77
C LEU A 135 -10.68 -13.68 -0.04
N ILE A 136 -9.88 -13.01 -0.85
CA ILE A 136 -8.76 -13.66 -1.55
C ILE A 136 -7.78 -14.26 -0.54
N GLY A 137 -7.41 -13.51 0.51
CA GLY A 137 -6.53 -13.98 1.58
C GLY A 137 -7.08 -15.20 2.31
N LEU A 138 -8.35 -15.15 2.73
CA LEU A 138 -9.02 -16.27 3.39
C LEU A 138 -9.12 -17.50 2.50
N PHE A 139 -9.41 -17.32 1.21
CA PHE A 139 -9.44 -18.41 0.24
C PHE A 139 -8.06 -19.06 0.07
N LEU A 140 -6.98 -18.26 -0.01
CA LEU A 140 -5.63 -18.77 -0.09
C LEU A 140 -5.22 -19.54 1.17
N ILE A 141 -5.59 -19.06 2.36
CA ILE A 141 -5.37 -19.77 3.62
C ILE A 141 -6.13 -21.10 3.60
N TRP A 142 -7.40 -21.07 3.21
CA TRP A 142 -8.21 -22.30 3.16
C TRP A 142 -7.61 -23.33 2.23
N VAL A 143 -7.21 -22.94 1.03
CA VAL A 143 -6.65 -23.88 0.05
C VAL A 143 -5.23 -24.33 0.44
N PHE A 144 -4.31 -23.38 0.67
CA PHE A 144 -2.88 -23.69 0.76
C PHE A 144 -2.35 -23.90 2.18
N SER A 145 -3.14 -23.62 3.21
CA SER A 145 -2.75 -23.85 4.59
C SER A 145 -3.60 -24.93 5.28
N LEU A 146 -4.91 -24.98 4.98
CA LEU A 146 -5.82 -25.92 5.63
C LEU A 146 -6.07 -27.17 4.79
N SER A 147 -6.37 -27.04 3.48
CA SER A 147 -6.65 -28.18 2.61
C SER A 147 -5.37 -28.85 2.12
N PHE A 148 -4.41 -28.08 1.69
CA PHE A 148 -3.06 -28.52 1.30
C PHE A 148 -2.05 -27.83 2.21
N PRO A 149 -1.57 -28.43 3.32
CA PRO A 149 -0.75 -27.76 4.33
C PRO A 149 0.67 -27.45 3.82
N LEU A 150 0.76 -26.61 2.79
CA LEU A 150 2.01 -26.17 2.16
C LEU A 150 2.59 -24.93 2.84
N PHE A 151 1.74 -24.11 3.48
CA PHE A 151 2.12 -22.86 4.10
C PHE A 151 1.49 -22.71 5.48
N ASN A 152 2.15 -22.00 6.38
CA ASN A 152 1.56 -21.63 7.66
C ASN A 152 0.40 -20.63 7.45
N PRO A 153 -0.71 -20.79 8.18
CA PRO A 153 -1.88 -19.92 8.02
C PRO A 153 -1.66 -18.48 8.47
N GLY A 154 -0.62 -18.22 9.30
CA GLY A 154 -0.32 -16.88 9.79
C GLY A 154 1.00 -16.78 10.52
N GLY A 155 1.40 -15.53 10.83
CA GLY A 155 2.67 -15.22 11.48
C GLY A 155 3.87 -15.26 10.53
N THR A 156 5.06 -14.97 11.09
CA THR A 156 6.33 -14.88 10.34
C THR A 156 7.14 -16.16 10.37
N ASN A 157 6.55 -17.29 10.76
CA ASN A 157 7.22 -18.57 10.85
C ASN A 157 7.38 -19.23 9.48
N GLY A 158 8.58 -19.72 9.19
CA GLY A 158 8.91 -20.38 7.92
C GLY A 158 9.51 -19.45 6.87
N ILE A 159 10.11 -20.05 5.83
CA ILE A 159 10.88 -19.30 4.80
C ILE A 159 9.94 -18.50 3.87
N LEU A 160 8.73 -18.98 3.63
CA LEU A 160 7.77 -18.41 2.67
C LEU A 160 6.57 -17.74 3.34
N TRP A 161 6.72 -17.27 4.58
CA TRP A 161 5.64 -16.60 5.33
C TRP A 161 5.02 -15.40 4.57
N TRP A 162 5.80 -14.71 3.77
CA TRP A 162 5.39 -13.53 2.98
C TRP A 162 4.62 -13.88 1.70
N PHE A 163 4.72 -15.13 1.21
CA PHE A 163 4.25 -15.49 -0.14
C PHE A 163 2.73 -15.40 -0.28
N LEU A 164 1.95 -16.08 0.58
CA LEU A 164 0.48 -16.04 0.51
C LEU A 164 -0.09 -14.64 0.75
N PRO A 165 0.38 -13.88 1.76
CA PRO A 165 -0.04 -12.49 1.94
C PRO A 165 0.28 -11.61 0.71
N ALA A 166 1.50 -11.70 0.17
CA ALA A 166 1.88 -10.95 -1.03
C ALA A 166 1.08 -11.39 -2.26
N LEU A 167 0.80 -12.69 -2.41
CA LEU A 167 -0.02 -13.21 -3.49
C LEU A 167 -1.47 -12.68 -3.42
N SER A 168 -2.05 -12.58 -2.22
CA SER A 168 -3.40 -12.02 -2.06
C SER A 168 -3.48 -10.56 -2.51
N LEU A 169 -2.48 -9.74 -2.17
CA LEU A 169 -2.36 -8.37 -2.66
C LEU A 169 -2.13 -8.33 -4.18
N ALA A 170 -1.27 -9.20 -4.69
CA ALA A 170 -0.95 -9.26 -6.11
C ALA A 170 -2.14 -9.69 -6.96
N LEU A 171 -2.96 -10.64 -6.51
CA LEU A 171 -4.18 -11.07 -7.20
C LEU A 171 -5.26 -9.99 -7.25
N ARG A 172 -5.24 -9.04 -6.32
CA ARG A 172 -6.08 -7.84 -6.39
C ARG A 172 -5.54 -6.80 -7.37
N ALA A 173 -4.24 -6.55 -7.36
CA ALA A 173 -3.63 -5.47 -8.12
C ALA A 173 -3.20 -5.89 -9.54
N GLY A 174 -2.82 -7.14 -9.73
CA GLY A 174 -2.38 -7.69 -11.03
C GLY A 174 -3.42 -7.52 -12.15
N PRO A 175 -4.70 -7.80 -11.92
CA PRO A 175 -5.76 -7.54 -12.89
C PRO A 175 -5.84 -6.07 -13.32
N ARG A 176 -5.68 -5.12 -12.41
CA ARG A 176 -5.65 -3.68 -12.73
C ARG A 176 -4.49 -3.35 -13.65
N LEU A 177 -3.31 -3.85 -13.31
CA LEU A 177 -2.09 -3.66 -14.11
C LEU A 177 -2.25 -4.29 -15.50
N PHE A 178 -2.81 -5.51 -15.59
CA PHE A 178 -3.09 -6.17 -16.86
C PHE A 178 -4.01 -5.33 -17.74
N ILE A 179 -5.13 -4.84 -17.20
CA ILE A 179 -6.11 -4.03 -17.95
C ILE A 179 -5.46 -2.73 -18.43
N ALA A 180 -4.72 -2.02 -17.56
CA ALA A 180 -4.01 -0.81 -17.92
C ALA A 180 -2.95 -1.07 -19.01
N ALA A 181 -2.15 -2.12 -18.84
CA ALA A 181 -1.13 -2.51 -19.82
C ALA A 181 -1.75 -2.92 -21.17
N ALA A 182 -2.89 -3.61 -21.17
CA ALA A 182 -3.62 -3.96 -22.39
C ALA A 182 -4.16 -2.71 -23.11
N GLU A 183 -4.64 -1.72 -22.38
CA GLU A 183 -5.09 -0.46 -22.95
C GLU A 183 -3.92 0.36 -23.51
N PHE A 184 -2.80 0.46 -22.81
CA PHE A 184 -1.57 1.08 -23.34
C PHE A 184 -1.09 0.38 -24.60
N TYR A 185 -1.13 -0.95 -24.63
CA TYR A 185 -0.78 -1.74 -25.81
C TYR A 185 -1.71 -1.43 -27.00
N LYS A 186 -3.03 -1.38 -26.79
CA LYS A 186 -4.00 -1.03 -27.84
C LYS A 186 -3.71 0.36 -28.42
N ARG A 187 -3.45 1.35 -27.57
CA ARG A 187 -3.08 2.74 -27.99
C ARG A 187 -1.77 2.75 -28.79
N GLU A 188 -0.76 2.02 -28.34
CA GLU A 188 0.54 1.94 -28.99
C GLU A 188 0.44 1.30 -30.39
N MET A 189 -0.39 0.25 -30.53
CA MET A 189 -0.60 -0.44 -31.81
C MET A 189 -1.35 0.41 -32.84
N ASN A 190 -2.08 1.45 -32.41
CA ASN A 190 -2.79 2.36 -33.29
C ASN A 190 -1.94 3.53 -33.81
N LYS A 191 -0.69 3.67 -33.33
CA LYS A 191 0.22 4.75 -33.77
C LYS A 191 0.63 4.59 -35.24
N PRO A 192 0.82 5.69 -36.00
CA PRO A 192 1.14 5.67 -37.44
C PRO A 192 2.37 4.81 -37.80
N TYR A 193 3.44 4.89 -36.99
CA TYR A 193 4.67 4.14 -37.23
C TYR A 193 4.46 2.61 -37.24
N GLN A 194 3.46 2.10 -36.55
CA GLN A 194 3.12 0.67 -36.56
C GLN A 194 2.65 0.21 -37.95
N ARG A 195 1.96 1.08 -38.69
CA ARG A 195 1.55 0.82 -40.09
C ARG A 195 2.78 0.76 -41.00
N THR A 196 3.70 1.72 -40.83
CA THR A 196 4.95 1.76 -41.59
C THR A 196 5.77 0.47 -41.36
N MET A 197 5.90 0.03 -40.10
CA MET A 197 6.59 -1.21 -39.79
C MET A 197 5.90 -2.45 -40.39
N ALA A 198 4.55 -2.44 -40.45
CA ALA A 198 3.80 -3.50 -41.12
C ALA A 198 4.10 -3.53 -42.64
N ALA A 199 4.15 -2.38 -43.29
CA ALA A 199 4.49 -2.24 -44.70
C ALA A 199 5.94 -2.71 -45.02
N MET A 200 6.86 -2.53 -44.04
CA MET A 200 8.23 -3.05 -44.09
C MET A 200 8.34 -4.55 -43.82
N GLY A 201 7.23 -5.28 -43.66
CA GLY A 201 7.21 -6.74 -43.45
C GLY A 201 7.51 -7.20 -42.02
N TYR A 202 7.53 -6.32 -41.04
CA TYR A 202 7.70 -6.73 -39.63
C TYR A 202 6.49 -7.49 -39.11
N THR A 203 6.71 -8.72 -38.63
CA THR A 203 5.66 -9.54 -37.99
C THR A 203 5.28 -8.96 -36.63
N LYS A 204 4.06 -9.28 -36.11
CA LYS A 204 3.60 -8.82 -34.78
C LYS A 204 4.60 -9.15 -33.67
N HIS A 205 5.19 -10.34 -33.67
CA HIS A 205 6.16 -10.76 -32.66
C HIS A 205 7.47 -9.96 -32.73
N ARG A 206 7.96 -9.68 -33.95
CA ARG A 206 9.19 -8.92 -34.18
C ARG A 206 9.07 -7.44 -33.82
N LYS A 207 7.83 -6.88 -33.86
CA LYS A 207 7.50 -5.53 -33.40
C LYS A 207 7.39 -5.46 -31.87
N TYR A 208 6.82 -6.50 -31.24
CA TYR A 208 6.49 -6.48 -29.83
C TYR A 208 7.72 -6.29 -28.93
N TRP A 209 8.74 -7.14 -29.10
CA TRP A 209 9.89 -7.15 -28.20
C TRP A 209 10.75 -5.88 -28.25
N PRO A 210 11.28 -5.45 -29.39
CA PRO A 210 12.21 -4.32 -29.38
C PRO A 210 11.54 -2.95 -29.39
N PHE A 211 10.34 -2.81 -29.92
CA PHE A 211 9.73 -1.52 -30.15
C PHE A 211 8.52 -1.29 -29.22
N THR A 212 7.54 -2.17 -29.27
CA THR A 212 6.28 -1.98 -28.53
C THR A 212 6.51 -2.09 -27.02
N LEU A 213 7.25 -3.11 -26.55
CA LEU A 213 7.52 -3.27 -25.12
C LEU A 213 8.34 -2.12 -24.55
N LYS A 214 9.32 -1.63 -25.31
CA LYS A 214 10.11 -0.45 -24.89
C LYS A 214 9.23 0.78 -24.70
N ASN A 215 8.31 1.04 -25.62
CA ASN A 215 7.40 2.19 -25.54
C ASN A 215 6.30 2.01 -24.46
N LEU A 216 5.96 0.75 -24.13
CA LEU A 216 5.01 0.43 -23.04
C LEU A 216 5.66 0.48 -21.67
N SER A 217 6.96 0.31 -21.56
CA SER A 217 7.64 0.15 -20.26
C SER A 217 7.43 1.34 -19.34
N LEU A 218 7.59 2.56 -19.85
CA LEU A 218 7.42 3.79 -19.05
C LEU A 218 5.97 4.01 -18.58
N PRO A 219 4.92 3.96 -19.44
CA PRO A 219 3.54 4.08 -18.99
C PRO A 219 3.13 2.99 -17.99
N VAL A 220 3.53 1.75 -18.24
CA VAL A 220 3.22 0.61 -17.36
C VAL A 220 3.92 0.77 -16.00
N LEU A 221 5.21 1.16 -16.01
CA LEU A 221 5.97 1.39 -14.78
C LEU A 221 5.42 2.56 -13.98
N SER A 222 5.03 3.65 -14.64
CA SER A 222 4.38 4.80 -13.99
C SER A 222 3.07 4.40 -13.33
N PHE A 223 2.22 3.63 -14.02
CA PHE A 223 0.97 3.11 -13.46
C PHE A 223 1.23 2.17 -12.28
N TRP A 224 2.21 1.26 -12.40
CA TRP A 224 2.59 0.32 -11.36
C TRP A 224 3.11 1.01 -10.10
N LEU A 225 3.87 2.11 -10.22
CA LEU A 225 4.31 2.91 -9.06
C LEU A 225 3.14 3.62 -8.36
N VAL A 226 2.18 4.17 -9.11
CA VAL A 226 0.96 4.73 -8.52
C VAL A 226 0.22 3.65 -7.73
N ASP A 227 0.13 2.45 -8.30
CA ASP A 227 -0.55 1.32 -7.69
C ASP A 227 0.16 0.83 -6.41
N PHE A 228 1.47 1.09 -6.28
CA PHE A 228 2.24 0.75 -5.08
C PHE A 228 1.67 1.37 -3.80
N ALA A 229 1.15 2.59 -3.87
CA ALA A 229 0.46 3.21 -2.74
C ALA A 229 -0.76 2.39 -2.27
N SER A 230 -1.46 1.74 -3.20
CA SER A 230 -2.61 0.90 -2.88
C SER A 230 -2.23 -0.43 -2.23
N TYR A 231 -0.99 -0.91 -2.40
CA TYR A 231 -0.50 -2.07 -1.64
C TYR A 231 -0.34 -1.73 -0.16
N LEU A 232 0.19 -0.54 0.17
CA LEU A 232 0.32 -0.11 1.56
C LEU A 232 -1.06 -0.01 2.24
N ALA A 233 -2.07 0.53 1.55
CA ALA A 233 -3.43 0.58 2.08
C ALA A 233 -4.06 -0.82 2.22
N GLY A 234 -3.82 -1.71 1.24
CA GLY A 234 -4.31 -3.09 1.27
C GLY A 234 -3.57 -3.98 2.27
N ALA A 235 -2.32 -3.65 2.57
CA ALA A 235 -1.49 -4.41 3.50
C ALA A 235 -2.13 -4.48 4.90
N ALA A 236 -2.75 -3.41 5.40
CA ALA A 236 -3.39 -3.39 6.71
C ALA A 236 -4.40 -4.54 6.89
N VAL A 237 -5.24 -4.76 5.88
CA VAL A 237 -6.24 -5.83 5.92
C VAL A 237 -5.58 -7.21 5.80
N VAL A 238 -4.60 -7.35 4.90
CA VAL A 238 -3.90 -8.62 4.69
C VAL A 238 -3.04 -8.98 5.90
N GLU A 239 -2.33 -8.02 6.49
CA GLU A 239 -1.55 -8.22 7.72
C GLU A 239 -2.43 -8.76 8.85
N THR A 240 -3.65 -8.22 8.99
CA THR A 240 -4.61 -8.69 10.01
C THR A 240 -5.09 -10.11 9.71
N VAL A 241 -5.47 -10.41 8.47
CA VAL A 241 -5.94 -11.74 8.05
C VAL A 241 -4.86 -12.81 8.26
N PHE A 242 -3.60 -12.49 7.98
CA PHE A 242 -2.46 -13.40 8.15
C PHE A 242 -1.73 -13.25 9.50
N SER A 243 -2.28 -12.48 10.45
CA SER A 243 -1.71 -12.25 11.78
C SER A 243 -0.25 -11.78 11.72
N LEU A 244 0.05 -10.85 10.85
CA LEU A 244 1.40 -10.29 10.64
C LEU A 244 1.54 -8.96 11.38
N PRO A 245 2.63 -8.75 12.14
CA PRO A 245 2.86 -7.51 12.89
C PRO A 245 3.46 -6.41 11.98
N GLY A 246 2.68 -5.93 11.01
CA GLY A 246 3.07 -4.85 10.11
C GLY A 246 2.51 -3.49 10.51
N LEU A 247 2.80 -2.44 9.70
CA LEU A 247 2.31 -1.08 9.96
C LEU A 247 0.78 -0.98 9.96
N GLY A 248 0.12 -1.72 9.07
CA GLY A 248 -1.33 -1.70 9.00
C GLY A 248 -1.98 -2.37 10.21
N SER A 249 -1.44 -3.49 10.67
CA SER A 249 -1.92 -4.16 11.88
C SER A 249 -1.64 -3.32 13.14
N LEU A 250 -0.48 -2.63 13.21
CA LEU A 250 -0.19 -1.66 14.28
C LEU A 250 -1.16 -0.47 14.26
N LEU A 251 -1.51 0.05 13.10
CA LEU A 251 -2.49 1.13 12.97
C LEU A 251 -3.86 0.70 13.53
N LEU A 252 -4.33 -0.49 13.15
CA LEU A 252 -5.58 -1.03 13.67
C LEU A 252 -5.52 -1.29 15.18
N SER A 253 -4.42 -1.85 15.68
CA SER A 253 -4.19 -2.03 17.12
C SER A 253 -4.23 -0.70 17.86
N GLY A 254 -3.57 0.33 17.34
CA GLY A 254 -3.61 1.69 17.89
C GLY A 254 -5.02 2.28 17.92
N LEU A 255 -5.82 2.04 16.87
CA LEU A 255 -7.22 2.49 16.81
C LEU A 255 -8.08 1.78 17.85
N PHE A 256 -7.97 0.46 17.99
CA PHE A 256 -8.72 -0.32 18.97
C PHE A 256 -8.32 -0.03 20.42
N SER A 257 -7.04 0.30 20.67
CA SER A 257 -6.53 0.68 21.98
C SER A 257 -6.61 2.19 22.28
N TYR A 258 -7.13 2.99 21.34
CA TYR A 258 -7.16 4.46 21.44
C TYR A 258 -5.77 5.09 21.70
N ASP A 259 -4.71 4.45 21.18
CA ASP A 259 -3.31 4.91 21.34
C ASP A 259 -2.96 5.91 20.25
N ILE A 260 -3.20 7.19 20.51
CA ILE A 260 -3.00 8.28 19.55
C ILE A 260 -1.53 8.39 19.14
N GLN A 261 -0.60 8.18 20.10
CA GLN A 261 0.83 8.28 19.85
C GLN A 261 1.28 7.24 18.81
N LEU A 262 0.80 5.99 18.99
CA LEU A 262 1.05 4.89 18.04
C LEU A 262 0.43 5.18 16.68
N ILE A 263 -0.84 5.60 16.64
CA ILE A 263 -1.54 5.92 15.38
C ILE A 263 -0.76 6.97 14.58
N LEU A 264 -0.38 8.10 15.22
CA LEU A 264 0.33 9.18 14.53
C LEU A 264 1.72 8.74 14.04
N SER A 265 2.45 7.97 14.85
CA SER A 265 3.76 7.45 14.48
C SER A 265 3.69 6.55 13.24
N VAL A 266 2.70 5.65 13.19
CA VAL A 266 2.46 4.79 12.02
C VAL A 266 2.06 5.61 10.79
N LEU A 267 1.15 6.59 10.94
CA LEU A 267 0.71 7.45 9.84
C LEU A 267 1.88 8.26 9.26
N VAL A 268 2.78 8.78 10.09
CA VAL A 268 3.99 9.48 9.62
C VAL A 268 4.87 8.57 8.78
N VAL A 269 5.13 7.34 9.23
CA VAL A 269 5.95 6.39 8.47
C VAL A 269 5.30 6.03 7.13
N ILE A 270 4.00 5.73 7.12
CA ILE A 270 3.27 5.45 5.88
C ILE A 270 3.36 6.65 4.92
N ALA A 271 3.18 7.86 5.44
CA ALA A 271 3.22 9.06 4.64
C ALA A 271 4.64 9.37 4.08
N ILE A 272 5.70 9.07 4.82
CA ILE A 272 7.08 9.12 4.33
C ILE A 272 7.27 8.15 3.16
N PHE A 273 6.76 6.91 3.26
CA PHE A 273 6.83 5.96 2.15
C PHE A 273 6.08 6.46 0.91
N LEU A 274 4.85 6.96 1.08
CA LEU A 274 4.07 7.53 -0.02
C LEU A 274 4.77 8.72 -0.67
N PHE A 275 5.43 9.55 0.12
CA PHE A 275 6.21 10.68 -0.39
C PHE A 275 7.39 10.20 -1.27
N PHE A 276 8.15 9.20 -0.82
CA PHE A 276 9.25 8.65 -1.63
C PHE A 276 8.75 8.00 -2.94
N ILE A 277 7.64 7.27 -2.88
CA ILE A 277 7.01 6.70 -4.09
C ILE A 277 6.61 7.82 -5.06
N GLY A 278 6.01 8.89 -4.55
CA GLY A 278 5.66 10.06 -5.36
C GLY A 278 6.87 10.72 -6.03
N LEU A 279 8.02 10.82 -5.32
CA LEU A 279 9.27 11.32 -5.91
C LEU A 279 9.77 10.45 -7.07
N LEU A 280 9.72 9.13 -6.91
CA LEU A 280 10.11 8.19 -7.95
C LEU A 280 9.18 8.31 -9.18
N GLN A 281 7.87 8.44 -8.93
CA GLN A 281 6.89 8.64 -9.99
C GLN A 281 7.13 9.94 -10.78
N ASP A 282 7.36 11.07 -10.09
CA ASP A 282 7.66 12.35 -10.73
C ASP A 282 8.92 12.26 -11.62
N GLN A 283 9.95 11.51 -11.19
CA GLN A 283 11.15 11.30 -11.99
C GLN A 283 10.87 10.52 -13.28
N LEU A 284 10.07 9.44 -13.20
CA LEU A 284 9.72 8.64 -14.37
C LEU A 284 8.85 9.42 -15.36
N GLN A 285 7.91 10.22 -14.87
CA GLN A 285 7.07 11.05 -15.73
C GLN A 285 7.90 12.06 -16.53
N ARG A 286 8.86 12.73 -15.89
CA ARG A 286 9.77 13.66 -16.57
C ARG A 286 10.59 12.99 -17.66
N GLN A 287 11.09 11.76 -17.40
CA GLN A 287 11.81 11.00 -18.42
C GLN A 287 10.91 10.64 -19.60
N HIS A 288 9.62 10.37 -19.35
CA HIS A 288 8.66 10.04 -20.40
C HIS A 288 8.41 11.25 -21.31
N GLU A 289 8.23 12.44 -20.74
CA GLU A 289 8.02 13.70 -21.49
C GLU A 289 9.24 14.03 -22.37
N GLN A 290 10.46 13.87 -21.84
CA GLN A 290 11.71 14.11 -22.60
C GLN A 290 11.93 13.12 -23.75
N THR A 291 11.36 11.92 -23.66
CA THR A 291 11.51 10.90 -24.72
C THR A 291 10.48 11.07 -25.86
N GLN A 292 9.45 11.88 -25.62
CA GLN A 292 8.39 12.16 -26.62
C GLN A 292 8.57 13.51 -27.35
N SER A 293 9.41 14.41 -26.81
CA SER A 293 9.86 15.63 -27.47
C SER A 293 11.05 15.36 -28.42
#